data_41468da6ab4bae465ebd8ca8acab3bf5
#
_entry.id   41468da6ab4bae465ebd8ca8acab3bf5
#
_cell.length_a   1.000
_cell.length_b   1.000
_cell.length_c   1.000
_cell.angle_alpha   90.00
_cell.angle_beta   90.00
_cell.angle_gamma   90.00
#
_symmetry.space_group_name_H-M   'P 1'
#
loop_
_entity.id
_entity.type
_entity.pdbx_description
1 polymer ?
#
loop_
_entity_poly.entity_id
_entity_poly.type
_entity_poly.pdbx_seq_one_letter_code
_entity_poly.pdbx_strand_id
1 'polypeptide(L)'
;ELAFDQFGNLFTGDNNSDGGDPARWVHAVEGGDSGWRIGWQFLNSAPWTTRRGPWLDEKMCFPDGRAAHRIPPIANIGNGPSGLTYYPGTGFGDRYSDMFLMCDFKGTPSRSGIHAIRNAPFGAHFMVEKQEQVIWNVLLTDVEFGFDGNMYVSDWVNGWGMTGKGRLYRLASSEKDTAADGVKKLFAQGFGKLKDALLAKLLSHADMRVRQASQFELAKRKNVKALANVAAGSENQLARLHGIWGVGQISRRDASANAPLLPLLKDADAEVRAQTVKVLGDAGYNAAHATVVTLLRDKSARVRAQAAIALSKLDQGAGDALIRLIAENNGNDPVVHHATILAL
;
A
#
# COMPACT_ATOMS: atom_id res chain seq x y z
N GLU A 1 9.02 5.16 6.84
CA GLU A 1 7.57 5.22 7.08
C GLU A 1 6.77 4.33 6.13
N LEU A 2 5.48 4.16 6.38
CA LEU A 2 4.59 3.26 5.65
C LEU A 2 3.37 4.03 5.16
N ALA A 3 2.98 3.83 3.90
CA ALA A 3 1.74 4.37 3.37
C ALA A 3 0.99 3.34 2.52
N PHE A 4 -0.34 3.39 2.59
CA PHE A 4 -1.20 2.60 1.73
C PHE A 4 -1.64 3.43 0.52
N ASP A 5 -1.69 2.80 -0.65
CA ASP A 5 -2.43 3.33 -1.78
C ASP A 5 -3.94 3.14 -1.59
N GLN A 6 -4.74 3.66 -2.52
CA GLN A 6 -6.20 3.53 -2.47
C GLN A 6 -6.74 2.11 -2.71
N PHE A 7 -5.88 1.17 -3.09
CA PHE A 7 -6.21 -0.27 -3.27
C PHE A 7 -5.76 -1.13 -2.09
N GLY A 8 -5.21 -0.49 -1.03
CA GLY A 8 -4.75 -1.18 0.17
C GLY A 8 -3.40 -1.88 0.02
N ASN A 9 -2.59 -1.51 -0.98
CA ASN A 9 -1.21 -1.96 -1.08
C ASN A 9 -0.32 -1.11 -0.19
N LEU A 10 0.59 -1.75 0.52
CA LEU A 10 1.50 -1.11 1.45
C LEU A 10 2.86 -0.85 0.80
N PHE A 11 3.35 0.39 0.91
CA PHE A 11 4.64 0.81 0.39
C PHE A 11 5.49 1.46 1.47
N THR A 12 6.80 1.42 1.27
CA THR A 12 7.78 2.11 2.12
C THR A 12 8.99 2.56 1.31
N GLY A 13 9.57 3.69 1.73
CA GLY A 13 10.95 4.02 1.42
C GLY A 13 11.85 3.35 2.45
N ASP A 14 12.70 2.43 2.01
CA ASP A 14 13.65 1.75 2.88
C ASP A 14 15.01 2.43 2.77
N ASN A 15 15.54 2.86 3.91
CA ASN A 15 16.73 3.68 3.96
C ASN A 15 17.98 2.93 3.43
N ASN A 16 18.96 3.69 2.96
CA ASN A 16 20.25 3.14 2.59
C ASN A 16 21.05 2.71 3.83
N SER A 17 22.17 2.01 3.60
CA SER A 17 23.07 1.54 4.67
C SER A 17 24.12 2.57 5.08
N ASP A 18 24.11 3.79 4.51
CA ASP A 18 25.21 4.77 4.56
C ASP A 18 26.53 4.27 3.96
N GLY A 19 26.51 3.16 3.23
CA GLY A 19 27.66 2.54 2.58
C GLY A 19 27.89 2.96 1.13
N GLY A 20 27.10 3.91 0.63
CA GLY A 20 27.09 4.35 -0.77
C GLY A 20 26.05 3.65 -1.62
N ASP A 21 25.20 2.83 -1.03
CA ASP A 21 24.02 2.24 -1.63
C ASP A 21 22.85 3.25 -1.72
N PRO A 22 21.99 3.15 -2.72
CA PRO A 22 20.78 3.97 -2.80
C PRO A 22 19.67 3.42 -1.88
N ALA A 23 18.76 4.30 -1.45
CA ALA A 23 17.53 3.88 -0.80
C ALA A 23 16.62 3.11 -1.76
N ARG A 24 15.67 2.34 -1.21
CA ARG A 24 14.81 1.44 -1.97
C ARG A 24 13.36 1.81 -1.82
N TRP A 25 12.65 1.85 -2.94
CA TRP A 25 11.20 1.92 -2.98
C TRP A 25 10.61 0.50 -2.98
N VAL A 26 9.86 0.14 -1.95
CA VAL A 26 9.45 -1.24 -1.68
C VAL A 26 7.93 -1.36 -1.60
N HIS A 27 7.38 -2.36 -2.29
CA HIS A 27 6.04 -2.89 -2.05
C HIS A 27 6.12 -3.97 -0.97
N ALA A 28 5.50 -3.72 0.17
CA ALA A 28 5.47 -4.67 1.27
C ALA A 28 4.41 -5.76 1.02
N VAL A 29 4.88 -6.96 0.75
CA VAL A 29 4.03 -8.15 0.53
C VAL A 29 4.00 -8.98 1.81
N GLU A 30 2.86 -9.56 2.12
CA GLU A 30 2.67 -10.39 3.32
C GLU A 30 3.66 -11.56 3.36
N GLY A 31 4.37 -11.70 4.48
CA GLY A 31 5.43 -12.71 4.66
C GLY A 31 6.67 -12.51 3.79
N GLY A 32 6.70 -11.43 2.97
CA GLY A 32 7.79 -11.13 2.05
C GLY A 32 9.05 -10.64 2.74
N ASP A 33 10.19 -10.88 2.09
CA ASP A 33 11.51 -10.39 2.49
C ASP A 33 12.17 -9.72 1.29
N SER A 34 12.47 -8.44 1.42
CA SER A 34 13.17 -7.65 0.41
C SER A 34 14.69 -7.60 0.62
N GLY A 35 15.23 -8.49 1.45
CA GLY A 35 16.67 -8.75 1.58
C GLY A 35 17.46 -7.75 2.44
N TRP A 36 16.86 -6.70 2.97
CA TRP A 36 17.56 -5.65 3.73
C TRP A 36 18.42 -6.20 4.88
N ARG A 37 17.89 -7.17 5.62
CA ARG A 37 18.51 -7.68 6.85
C ARG A 37 19.77 -8.51 6.60
N ILE A 38 19.91 -9.13 5.44
CA ILE A 38 20.98 -10.11 5.15
C ILE A 38 22.37 -9.46 5.14
N GLY A 39 22.52 -8.26 4.59
CA GLY A 39 23.80 -7.57 4.55
C GLY A 39 24.13 -6.81 5.82
N TRP A 40 23.11 -6.24 6.44
CA TRP A 40 23.27 -5.34 7.59
C TRP A 40 23.93 -5.98 8.80
N GLN A 41 23.60 -7.21 9.12
CA GLN A 41 24.14 -7.92 10.28
C GLN A 41 25.65 -8.23 10.20
N PHE A 42 26.23 -8.12 9.00
CA PHE A 42 27.67 -8.37 8.76
C PHE A 42 28.45 -7.07 8.60
N LEU A 43 27.83 -5.93 8.75
CA LEU A 43 28.50 -4.64 8.72
C LEU A 43 29.29 -4.49 10.04
N ASN A 44 30.60 -4.60 9.95
CA ASN A 44 31.47 -4.33 11.08
C ASN A 44 31.28 -2.87 11.54
N SER A 45 31.49 -2.65 12.83
CA SER A 45 31.41 -1.34 13.51
C SER A 45 32.45 -0.29 13.04
N ALA A 46 33.02 -0.48 11.88
CA ALA A 46 33.96 0.42 11.25
C ALA A 46 33.31 1.75 10.81
N PRO A 47 34.10 2.81 10.53
CA PRO A 47 33.58 4.13 10.18
C PRO A 47 32.51 4.07 9.08
N TRP A 48 31.55 4.97 9.10
CA TRP A 48 30.40 5.11 8.17
C TRP A 48 30.76 4.92 6.69
N THR A 49 31.98 5.25 6.29
CA THR A 49 32.47 5.16 4.91
C THR A 49 32.83 3.73 4.45
N THR A 50 32.84 2.75 5.34
CA THR A 50 33.29 1.38 5.04
C THR A 50 32.19 0.31 5.22
N ARG A 51 30.95 0.71 5.40
CA ARG A 51 29.80 -0.18 5.50
C ARG A 51 29.38 -0.74 4.14
N ARG A 52 30.25 -1.54 3.54
CA ARG A 52 29.98 -2.10 2.21
C ARG A 52 29.38 -3.50 2.33
N GLY A 53 30.13 -4.47 2.76
CA GLY A 53 29.70 -5.84 2.95
C GLY A 53 28.83 -6.43 1.85
N PRO A 54 28.22 -7.59 2.06
CA PRO A 54 27.40 -8.26 1.06
C PRO A 54 26.23 -7.39 0.52
N TRP A 55 25.74 -6.48 1.33
CA TRP A 55 24.64 -5.60 0.95
C TRP A 55 24.91 -4.80 -0.34
N LEU A 56 26.09 -4.18 -0.46
CA LEU A 56 26.48 -3.42 -1.63
C LEU A 56 27.25 -4.28 -2.64
N ASP A 57 28.18 -5.13 -2.16
CA ASP A 57 29.05 -5.92 -3.04
C ASP A 57 28.25 -6.94 -3.84
N GLU A 58 27.22 -7.58 -3.25
CA GLU A 58 26.26 -8.45 -3.91
C GLU A 58 25.07 -7.70 -4.55
N LYS A 59 25.11 -6.38 -4.55
CA LYS A 59 24.07 -5.51 -5.12
C LYS A 59 22.65 -5.80 -4.58
N MET A 60 22.55 -6.18 -3.31
CA MET A 60 21.27 -6.56 -2.70
C MET A 60 20.33 -5.37 -2.51
N CYS A 61 20.83 -4.14 -2.59
CA CYS A 61 20.04 -2.90 -2.57
C CYS A 61 19.39 -2.55 -3.92
N PHE A 62 19.73 -3.27 -5.00
CA PHE A 62 19.23 -2.97 -6.34
C PHE A 62 18.04 -3.88 -6.73
N PRO A 63 17.15 -3.42 -7.63
CA PRO A 63 16.01 -4.21 -8.08
C PRO A 63 16.36 -5.40 -8.98
N ASP A 64 17.60 -5.52 -9.44
CA ASP A 64 18.06 -6.64 -10.29
C ASP A 64 17.97 -7.95 -9.51
N GLY A 65 16.97 -8.76 -9.79
CA GLY A 65 16.65 -10.00 -9.09
C GLY A 65 17.88 -10.80 -8.65
N ARG A 66 18.12 -10.84 -7.35
CA ARG A 66 19.18 -11.62 -6.72
C ARG A 66 18.55 -12.72 -5.89
N ALA A 67 19.24 -13.84 -5.75
CA ALA A 67 18.74 -14.96 -4.96
C ALA A 67 18.45 -14.60 -3.49
N ALA A 68 19.09 -13.55 -2.96
CA ALA A 68 18.84 -13.01 -1.64
C ALA A 68 17.53 -12.20 -1.51
N HIS A 69 17.00 -11.71 -2.61
CA HIS A 69 15.72 -11.02 -2.65
C HIS A 69 14.62 -12.03 -2.97
N ARG A 70 13.76 -12.32 -2.04
CA ARG A 70 12.52 -13.05 -2.32
C ARG A 70 11.56 -12.17 -3.10
N ILE A 71 11.42 -10.91 -2.67
CA ILE A 71 10.67 -9.88 -3.38
C ILE A 71 11.59 -8.68 -3.57
N PRO A 72 12.05 -8.40 -4.79
CA PRO A 72 12.96 -7.29 -5.06
C PRO A 72 12.29 -5.95 -4.75
N PRO A 73 13.06 -4.90 -4.43
CA PRO A 73 12.54 -3.54 -4.42
C PRO A 73 12.04 -3.15 -5.81
N ILE A 74 11.07 -2.22 -5.87
CA ILE A 74 10.53 -1.72 -7.14
C ILE A 74 11.56 -0.88 -7.88
N ALA A 75 12.25 0.00 -7.14
CA ALA A 75 13.24 0.93 -7.67
C ALA A 75 14.17 1.45 -6.57
N ASN A 76 15.22 2.14 -6.98
CA ASN A 76 16.03 2.94 -6.08
C ASN A 76 15.62 4.41 -6.19
N ILE A 77 15.07 5.00 -5.12
CA ILE A 77 14.59 6.38 -5.08
C ILE A 77 15.07 7.04 -3.80
N GLY A 78 15.79 8.15 -3.94
CA GLY A 78 16.31 8.89 -2.80
C GLY A 78 17.50 8.20 -2.12
N ASN A 79 17.86 8.70 -0.94
CA ASN A 79 18.92 8.16 -0.08
C ASN A 79 18.49 8.06 1.38
N GLY A 80 17.68 9.02 1.85
CA GLY A 80 17.19 9.08 3.23
C GLY A 80 15.69 9.30 3.27
N PRO A 81 14.89 8.30 2.84
CA PRO A 81 13.44 8.40 2.93
C PRO A 81 13.02 8.59 4.38
N SER A 82 12.17 9.59 4.62
CA SER A 82 11.68 9.93 5.96
C SER A 82 10.15 9.97 5.98
N GLY A 83 9.48 11.09 5.72
CA GLY A 83 8.03 11.17 5.65
C GLY A 83 7.47 10.54 4.37
N LEU A 84 6.33 9.86 4.47
CA LEU A 84 5.66 9.22 3.33
C LEU A 84 4.16 9.30 3.48
N THR A 85 3.48 9.87 2.49
CA THR A 85 2.02 9.89 2.41
C THR A 85 1.54 9.56 1.00
N TYR A 86 0.28 9.12 0.89
CA TYR A 86 -0.40 8.96 -0.40
C TYR A 86 -1.40 10.08 -0.60
N TYR A 87 -1.48 10.66 -1.80
CA TYR A 87 -2.43 11.74 -2.09
C TYR A 87 -3.87 11.26 -1.87
N PRO A 88 -4.65 11.92 -1.01
CA PRO A 88 -5.97 11.44 -0.63
C PRO A 88 -7.04 11.60 -1.71
N GLY A 89 -6.79 12.39 -2.78
CA GLY A 89 -7.70 12.62 -3.88
C GLY A 89 -8.41 13.98 -3.86
N THR A 90 -8.12 14.86 -2.88
CA THR A 90 -8.67 16.22 -2.80
C THR A 90 -7.63 17.21 -2.29
N GLY A 91 -7.73 18.47 -2.67
CA GLY A 91 -6.87 19.58 -2.23
C GLY A 91 -5.96 20.15 -3.31
N PHE A 92 -5.42 19.30 -4.19
CA PHE A 92 -4.49 19.70 -5.25
C PHE A 92 -4.96 19.26 -6.66
N GLY A 93 -6.27 19.07 -6.86
CA GLY A 93 -6.84 18.59 -8.12
C GLY A 93 -6.20 17.26 -8.54
N ASP A 94 -6.00 17.08 -9.86
CA ASP A 94 -5.41 15.86 -10.41
C ASP A 94 -3.88 15.84 -10.40
N ARG A 95 -3.23 16.87 -9.87
CA ARG A 95 -1.76 17.04 -9.91
C ARG A 95 -1.00 15.86 -9.30
N TYR A 96 -1.51 15.32 -8.21
CA TYR A 96 -0.90 14.21 -7.48
C TYR A 96 -1.76 12.95 -7.47
N SER A 97 -2.75 12.84 -8.37
CA SER A 97 -3.60 11.65 -8.45
C SER A 97 -2.75 10.39 -8.58
N ASP A 98 -3.05 9.39 -7.75
CA ASP A 98 -2.35 8.10 -7.67
C ASP A 98 -0.86 8.19 -7.30
N MET A 99 -0.44 9.27 -6.62
CA MET A 99 0.95 9.46 -6.23
C MET A 99 1.17 9.34 -4.73
N PHE A 100 2.32 8.75 -4.39
CA PHE A 100 2.97 8.89 -3.10
C PHE A 100 3.84 10.15 -3.09
N LEU A 101 3.90 10.82 -1.96
CA LEU A 101 4.86 11.88 -1.69
C LEU A 101 5.82 11.39 -0.61
N MET A 102 7.12 11.32 -0.94
CA MET A 102 8.17 10.81 -0.07
C MET A 102 9.23 11.89 0.17
N CYS A 103 9.43 12.25 1.42
CA CYS A 103 10.54 13.10 1.82
C CYS A 103 11.87 12.35 1.67
N ASP A 104 12.87 13.02 1.10
CA ASP A 104 14.23 12.52 0.95
C ASP A 104 15.17 13.42 1.77
N PHE A 105 15.50 12.97 2.98
CA PHE A 105 16.36 13.68 3.92
C PHE A 105 17.82 13.31 3.70
N LYS A 106 18.60 14.22 3.11
CA LYS A 106 20.04 14.02 2.82
C LYS A 106 20.95 14.87 3.71
N GLY A 107 20.46 15.28 4.87
CA GLY A 107 21.23 16.02 5.88
C GLY A 107 21.55 17.48 5.52
N THR A 108 21.22 17.95 4.32
CA THR A 108 21.36 19.35 3.88
C THR A 108 20.19 19.76 3.00
N PRO A 109 19.70 21.03 3.11
CA PRO A 109 18.58 21.50 2.29
C PRO A 109 18.81 21.35 0.79
N SER A 110 20.01 21.72 0.29
CA SER A 110 20.32 21.73 -1.15
C SER A 110 20.20 20.38 -1.85
N ARG A 111 20.17 19.28 -1.11
CA ARG A 111 20.07 17.92 -1.66
C ARG A 111 18.78 17.20 -1.25
N SER A 112 17.93 17.86 -0.49
CA SER A 112 16.74 17.28 0.13
C SER A 112 15.46 17.89 -0.42
N GLY A 113 14.35 17.16 -0.28
CA GLY A 113 13.05 17.60 -0.76
C GLY A 113 12.02 16.47 -0.76
N ILE A 114 11.07 16.55 -1.68
CA ILE A 114 9.99 15.54 -1.84
C ILE A 114 10.03 14.95 -3.24
N HIS A 115 10.01 13.62 -3.33
CA HIS A 115 9.68 12.88 -4.54
C HIS A 115 8.18 12.58 -4.59
N ALA A 116 7.54 12.84 -5.74
CA ALA A 116 6.23 12.31 -6.05
C ALA A 116 6.41 11.06 -6.93
N ILE A 117 5.76 9.96 -6.54
CA ILE A 117 5.98 8.63 -7.13
C ILE A 117 4.62 8.04 -7.48
N ARG A 118 4.42 7.68 -8.76
CA ARG A 118 3.27 6.89 -9.22
C ARG A 118 3.74 5.52 -9.63
N ASN A 119 3.04 4.49 -9.17
CA ASN A 119 3.28 3.11 -9.54
C ASN A 119 2.25 2.64 -10.59
N ALA A 120 2.67 1.76 -11.47
CA ALA A 120 1.80 0.96 -12.33
C ALA A 120 1.86 -0.51 -11.92
N PRO A 121 0.76 -1.28 -12.05
CA PRO A 121 0.79 -2.73 -11.86
C PRO A 121 1.75 -3.41 -12.84
N PHE A 122 2.53 -4.35 -12.32
CA PHE A 122 3.42 -5.21 -13.10
C PHE A 122 3.33 -6.64 -12.58
N GLY A 123 2.51 -7.46 -13.22
CA GLY A 123 2.16 -8.78 -12.69
C GLY A 123 1.39 -8.69 -11.38
N ALA A 124 1.87 -9.37 -10.34
CA ALA A 124 1.37 -9.25 -8.96
C ALA A 124 2.13 -8.18 -8.15
N HIS A 125 3.15 -7.57 -8.75
CA HIS A 125 3.99 -6.53 -8.19
C HIS A 125 3.69 -5.17 -8.86
N PHE A 126 4.61 -4.21 -8.73
CA PHE A 126 4.52 -2.86 -9.29
C PHE A 126 5.83 -2.46 -9.98
N MET A 127 5.73 -1.48 -10.86
CA MET A 127 6.85 -0.72 -11.40
C MET A 127 6.60 0.78 -11.19
N VAL A 128 7.66 1.58 -11.18
CA VAL A 128 7.51 3.04 -11.18
C VAL A 128 7.09 3.50 -12.57
N GLU A 129 5.90 4.09 -12.66
CA GLU A 129 5.39 4.71 -13.89
C GLU A 129 5.93 6.15 -14.03
N LYS A 130 5.92 6.89 -12.93
CA LYS A 130 6.36 8.27 -12.90
C LYS A 130 7.04 8.60 -11.58
N GLN A 131 8.15 9.34 -11.67
CA GLN A 131 8.84 9.94 -10.53
C GLN A 131 9.25 11.36 -10.87
N GLU A 132 9.03 12.29 -9.95
CA GLU A 132 9.45 13.68 -10.10
C GLU A 132 9.81 14.31 -8.76
N GLN A 133 10.68 15.30 -8.75
CA GLN A 133 10.95 16.16 -7.61
C GLN A 133 9.93 17.31 -7.60
N VAL A 134 9.15 17.45 -6.54
CA VAL A 134 8.05 18.43 -6.49
C VAL A 134 8.33 19.60 -5.56
N ILE A 135 9.04 19.39 -4.47
CA ILE A 135 9.54 20.41 -3.55
C ILE A 135 11.01 20.07 -3.29
N TRP A 136 11.91 21.04 -3.51
CA TRP A 136 13.33 20.79 -3.38
C TRP A 136 14.05 21.95 -2.70
N ASN A 137 15.31 21.73 -2.27
CA ASN A 137 16.12 22.67 -1.50
C ASN A 137 15.54 23.01 -0.12
N VAL A 138 14.80 22.10 0.47
CA VAL A 138 14.26 22.20 1.83
C VAL A 138 14.51 20.88 2.53
N LEU A 139 14.96 20.92 3.79
CA LEU A 139 15.32 19.72 4.56
C LEU A 139 14.07 19.12 5.24
N LEU A 140 13.17 18.59 4.42
CA LEU A 140 11.90 18.05 4.87
C LEU A 140 12.06 16.70 5.54
N THR A 141 11.32 16.49 6.63
CA THR A 141 11.33 15.25 7.43
C THR A 141 10.01 14.52 7.37
N ASP A 142 8.90 15.24 7.09
CA ASP A 142 7.58 14.63 7.00
C ASP A 142 6.65 15.44 6.09
N VAL A 143 5.64 14.75 5.54
CA VAL A 143 4.63 15.31 4.65
C VAL A 143 3.27 14.65 4.89
N GLU A 144 2.20 15.45 5.04
CA GLU A 144 0.84 14.95 5.24
C GLU A 144 -0.20 15.90 4.63
N PHE A 145 -1.36 15.35 4.25
CA PHE A 145 -2.50 16.12 3.75
C PHE A 145 -3.53 16.35 4.85
N GLY A 146 -3.80 17.62 5.17
CA GLY A 146 -4.87 18.01 6.09
C GLY A 146 -6.26 17.74 5.51
N PHE A 147 -7.26 17.62 6.38
CA PHE A 147 -8.67 17.54 5.96
C PHE A 147 -9.19 18.84 5.34
N ASP A 148 -8.42 19.91 5.42
CA ASP A 148 -8.70 21.19 4.80
C ASP A 148 -8.16 21.31 3.35
N GLY A 149 -7.62 20.20 2.82
CA GLY A 149 -7.07 20.09 1.48
C GLY A 149 -5.67 20.69 1.32
N ASN A 150 -5.05 21.17 2.39
CA ASN A 150 -3.67 21.66 2.34
C ASN A 150 -2.66 20.53 2.60
N MET A 151 -1.47 20.69 2.04
CA MET A 151 -0.32 19.86 2.36
C MET A 151 0.47 20.51 3.50
N TYR A 152 0.84 19.73 4.50
CA TYR A 152 1.67 20.15 5.62
C TYR A 152 3.00 19.42 5.56
N VAL A 153 4.11 20.16 5.71
CA VAL A 153 5.46 19.60 5.67
C VAL A 153 6.29 20.13 6.82
N SER A 154 7.04 19.25 7.47
CA SER A 154 7.97 19.63 8.54
C SER A 154 9.39 19.76 8.01
N ASP A 155 10.14 20.76 8.46
CA ASP A 155 11.48 21.12 8.03
C ASP A 155 12.46 21.11 9.21
N TRP A 156 13.56 20.38 9.08
CA TRP A 156 14.65 20.30 10.05
C TRP A 156 15.52 21.57 10.07
N VAL A 157 15.44 22.40 9.05
CA VAL A 157 16.10 23.69 8.81
C VAL A 157 17.57 23.58 8.39
N ASN A 158 18.52 23.27 9.24
CA ASN A 158 19.95 23.44 8.96
C ASN A 158 20.80 22.15 9.03
N GLY A 159 20.20 21.00 8.78
CA GLY A 159 20.93 19.73 8.74
C GLY A 159 21.33 19.20 10.12
N TRP A 160 22.33 18.35 10.14
CA TRP A 160 22.74 17.61 11.33
C TRP A 160 23.22 18.47 12.52
N GLY A 161 23.43 19.75 12.31
CA GLY A 161 23.96 20.67 13.32
C GLY A 161 23.04 20.94 14.53
N MET A 162 21.87 20.31 14.63
CA MET A 162 20.92 20.39 15.75
C MET A 162 20.73 21.81 16.31
N THR A 163 20.39 22.75 15.42
CA THR A 163 20.29 24.19 15.76
C THR A 163 19.14 24.52 16.71
N GLY A 164 18.32 23.54 17.12
CA GLY A 164 17.11 23.73 17.92
C GLY A 164 16.00 24.48 17.17
N LYS A 165 16.07 24.56 15.84
CA LYS A 165 15.09 25.23 14.97
C LYS A 165 14.33 24.18 14.18
N GLY A 166 13.03 24.40 14.01
CA GLY A 166 12.16 23.64 13.15
C GLY A 166 11.12 24.55 12.51
N ARG A 167 10.53 24.11 11.40
CA ARG A 167 9.43 24.83 10.75
C ARG A 167 8.35 23.84 10.35
N LEU A 168 7.11 24.32 10.34
CA LEU A 168 5.99 23.66 9.73
C LEU A 168 5.44 24.58 8.64
N TYR A 169 5.46 24.08 7.40
CA TYR A 169 4.87 24.80 6.28
C TYR A 169 3.51 24.23 5.95
N ARG A 170 2.60 25.11 5.59
CA ARG A 170 1.33 24.80 4.97
C ARG A 170 1.37 25.25 3.52
N LEU A 171 1.18 24.31 2.61
CA LEU A 171 1.10 24.57 1.18
C LEU A 171 -0.35 24.41 0.74
N ALA A 172 -0.87 25.39 0.05
CA ALA A 172 -2.20 25.39 -0.52
C ALA A 172 -2.10 25.34 -2.05
N SER A 173 -3.05 24.69 -2.70
CA SER A 173 -3.23 24.85 -4.15
C SER A 173 -3.61 26.31 -4.46
N SER A 174 -3.10 26.83 -5.58
CA SER A 174 -3.56 28.12 -6.14
C SER A 174 -4.99 28.05 -6.67
N GLU A 175 -5.45 26.84 -7.01
CA GLU A 175 -6.81 26.57 -7.47
C GLU A 175 -7.70 26.18 -6.28
N LYS A 176 -8.89 26.76 -6.25
CA LYS A 176 -9.87 26.43 -5.20
C LYS A 176 -10.43 25.04 -5.42
N ASP A 177 -10.23 24.14 -4.47
CA ASP A 177 -10.87 22.82 -4.44
C ASP A 177 -12.08 22.81 -3.50
N THR A 178 -13.28 22.90 -4.09
CA THR A 178 -14.53 22.84 -3.33
C THR A 178 -14.79 21.47 -2.71
N ALA A 179 -14.21 20.40 -3.22
CA ALA A 179 -14.31 19.06 -2.64
C ALA A 179 -13.61 19.01 -1.28
N ALA A 180 -12.46 19.67 -1.12
CA ALA A 180 -11.76 19.76 0.14
C ALA A 180 -12.59 20.45 1.23
N ASP A 181 -13.36 21.49 0.89
CA ASP A 181 -14.30 22.13 1.84
C ASP A 181 -15.37 21.15 2.34
N GLY A 182 -15.84 20.25 1.46
CA GLY A 182 -16.76 19.16 1.80
C GLY A 182 -16.14 18.15 2.77
N VAL A 183 -14.90 17.75 2.51
CA VAL A 183 -14.14 16.83 3.37
C VAL A 183 -13.99 17.40 4.77
N LYS A 184 -13.54 18.67 4.88
CA LYS A 184 -13.39 19.36 6.16
C LYS A 184 -14.69 19.35 6.97
N LYS A 185 -15.84 19.63 6.33
CA LYS A 185 -17.17 19.62 6.99
C LYS A 185 -17.55 18.23 7.48
N LEU A 186 -17.33 17.17 6.66
CA LEU A 186 -17.65 15.79 7.03
C LEU A 186 -16.86 15.36 8.26
N PHE A 187 -15.55 15.64 8.32
CA PHE A 187 -14.72 15.29 9.45
C PHE A 187 -15.08 16.12 10.70
N ALA A 188 -15.41 17.40 10.55
CA ALA A 188 -15.81 18.25 11.67
C ALA A 188 -17.15 17.80 12.31
N GLN A 189 -18.13 17.35 11.51
CA GLN A 189 -19.42 16.89 12.03
C GLN A 189 -19.37 15.44 12.57
N GLY A 190 -18.43 14.63 12.08
CA GLY A 190 -18.26 13.23 12.44
C GLY A 190 -19.22 12.27 11.72
N PHE A 191 -18.73 11.11 11.34
CA PHE A 191 -19.45 10.09 10.55
C PHE A 191 -20.53 9.36 11.35
N GLY A 192 -20.38 9.27 12.67
CA GLY A 192 -21.36 8.65 13.56
C GLY A 192 -22.77 9.26 13.52
N LYS A 193 -22.91 10.50 13.04
CA LYS A 193 -24.21 11.20 12.91
C LYS A 193 -24.87 10.96 11.56
N LEU A 194 -24.18 10.36 10.59
CA LEU A 194 -24.71 10.15 9.24
C LEU A 194 -25.61 8.93 9.17
N LYS A 195 -26.63 8.98 8.28
CA LYS A 195 -27.47 7.81 7.99
C LYS A 195 -26.70 6.78 7.17
N ASP A 196 -27.00 5.49 7.32
CA ASP A 196 -26.34 4.39 6.62
C ASP A 196 -26.37 4.56 5.10
N ALA A 197 -27.48 5.01 4.55
CA ALA A 197 -27.60 5.28 3.09
C ALA A 197 -26.60 6.32 2.60
N LEU A 198 -26.32 7.38 3.41
CA LEU A 198 -25.32 8.37 3.07
C LEU A 198 -23.89 7.81 3.24
N LEU A 199 -23.63 7.05 4.31
CA LEU A 199 -22.35 6.37 4.50
C LEU A 199 -22.04 5.43 3.33
N ALA A 200 -23.01 4.64 2.87
CA ALA A 200 -22.88 3.77 1.71
C ALA A 200 -22.55 4.57 0.42
N LYS A 201 -23.21 5.72 0.21
CA LYS A 201 -22.87 6.61 -0.91
C LYS A 201 -21.47 7.21 -0.81
N LEU A 202 -21.02 7.53 0.39
CA LEU A 202 -19.67 8.09 0.63
C LEU A 202 -18.54 7.08 0.40
N LEU A 203 -18.81 5.79 0.26
CA LEU A 203 -17.81 4.80 -0.15
C LEU A 203 -17.26 5.04 -1.57
N SER A 204 -17.95 5.84 -2.40
CA SER A 204 -17.47 6.28 -3.72
C SER A 204 -16.91 7.71 -3.73
N HIS A 205 -16.67 8.31 -2.57
CA HIS A 205 -16.15 9.68 -2.48
C HIS A 205 -14.74 9.79 -3.08
N ALA A 206 -14.38 10.93 -3.68
CA ALA A 206 -13.05 11.15 -4.26
C ALA A 206 -11.93 11.01 -3.23
N ASP A 207 -12.13 11.58 -2.03
CA ASP A 207 -11.17 11.49 -0.93
C ASP A 207 -11.19 10.11 -0.26
N MET A 208 -10.04 9.40 -0.28
CA MET A 208 -9.92 8.06 0.30
C MET A 208 -10.20 8.03 1.82
N ARG A 209 -9.91 9.10 2.55
CA ARG A 209 -10.14 9.20 4.00
C ARG A 209 -11.63 9.25 4.31
N VAL A 210 -12.44 9.87 3.46
CA VAL A 210 -13.91 9.86 3.55
C VAL A 210 -14.46 8.47 3.28
N ARG A 211 -13.95 7.76 2.24
CA ARG A 211 -14.31 6.36 1.97
C ARG A 211 -14.01 5.47 3.17
N GLN A 212 -12.79 5.60 3.71
CA GLN A 212 -12.33 4.81 4.86
C GLN A 212 -13.16 5.08 6.13
N ALA A 213 -13.41 6.35 6.46
CA ALA A 213 -14.22 6.72 7.63
C ALA A 213 -15.66 6.22 7.51
N SER A 214 -16.25 6.26 6.32
CA SER A 214 -17.59 5.72 6.04
C SER A 214 -17.64 4.20 6.17
N GLN A 215 -16.63 3.50 5.65
CA GLN A 215 -16.46 2.06 5.82
C GLN A 215 -16.36 1.68 7.31
N PHE A 216 -15.51 2.38 8.07
CA PHE A 216 -15.31 2.11 9.49
C PHE A 216 -16.59 2.31 10.29
N GLU A 217 -17.36 3.34 9.98
CA GLU A 217 -18.62 3.59 10.66
C GLU A 217 -19.68 2.52 10.32
N LEU A 218 -19.82 2.12 9.05
CA LEU A 218 -20.72 1.01 8.66
C LEU A 218 -20.28 -0.31 9.30
N ALA A 219 -18.99 -0.60 9.35
CA ALA A 219 -18.46 -1.79 10.00
C ALA A 219 -18.71 -1.77 11.52
N LYS A 220 -18.52 -0.63 12.18
CA LYS A 220 -18.83 -0.42 13.60
C LYS A 220 -20.31 -0.70 13.90
N ARG A 221 -21.21 -0.29 13.00
CA ARG A 221 -22.66 -0.57 13.08
C ARG A 221 -23.02 -2.01 12.72
N LYS A 222 -22.04 -2.82 12.28
CA LYS A 222 -22.25 -4.19 11.79
C LYS A 222 -23.22 -4.27 10.61
N ASN A 223 -23.26 -3.25 9.75
CA ASN A 223 -24.17 -3.19 8.63
C ASN A 223 -23.64 -3.97 7.42
N VAL A 224 -23.57 -5.31 7.56
CA VAL A 224 -23.14 -6.25 6.51
C VAL A 224 -23.93 -6.03 5.22
N LYS A 225 -25.27 -5.84 5.34
CA LYS A 225 -26.16 -5.69 4.19
C LYS A 225 -25.79 -4.49 3.32
N ALA A 226 -25.56 -3.30 3.92
CA ALA A 226 -25.18 -2.11 3.18
C ALA A 226 -23.83 -2.28 2.50
N LEU A 227 -22.83 -2.81 3.21
CA LEU A 227 -21.48 -3.05 2.69
C LEU A 227 -21.47 -4.07 1.56
N ALA A 228 -22.14 -5.21 1.73
CA ALA A 228 -22.23 -6.26 0.70
C ALA A 228 -22.99 -5.80 -0.55
N ASN A 229 -24.05 -4.99 -0.40
CA ASN A 229 -24.77 -4.42 -1.53
C ASN A 229 -23.87 -3.48 -2.35
N VAL A 230 -23.04 -2.64 -1.70
CA VAL A 230 -22.08 -1.78 -2.40
C VAL A 230 -20.99 -2.62 -3.07
N ALA A 231 -20.46 -3.64 -2.39
CA ALA A 231 -19.45 -4.54 -2.94
C ALA A 231 -19.92 -5.26 -4.22
N ALA A 232 -21.18 -5.68 -4.24
CA ALA A 232 -21.76 -6.42 -5.37
C ALA A 232 -22.26 -5.52 -6.51
N GLY A 233 -22.81 -4.34 -6.20
CA GLY A 233 -23.62 -3.59 -7.17
C GLY A 233 -23.12 -2.18 -7.52
N SER A 234 -22.05 -1.66 -6.90
CA SER A 234 -21.54 -0.35 -7.26
C SER A 234 -20.79 -0.38 -8.58
N GLU A 235 -20.99 0.63 -9.43
CA GLU A 235 -20.16 0.85 -10.63
C GLU A 235 -18.77 1.40 -10.30
N ASN A 236 -18.60 1.99 -9.11
CA ASN A 236 -17.31 2.51 -8.65
C ASN A 236 -16.49 1.39 -7.99
N GLN A 237 -15.36 1.03 -8.61
CA GLN A 237 -14.47 -0.03 -8.12
C GLN A 237 -14.03 0.20 -6.68
N LEU A 238 -13.58 1.40 -6.32
CA LEU A 238 -13.12 1.71 -4.96
C LEU A 238 -14.22 1.54 -3.92
N ALA A 239 -15.45 1.96 -4.25
CA ALA A 239 -16.59 1.72 -3.37
C ALA A 239 -16.81 0.22 -3.13
N ARG A 240 -16.68 -0.61 -4.16
CA ARG A 240 -16.78 -2.06 -4.06
C ARG A 240 -15.72 -2.62 -3.12
N LEU A 241 -14.46 -2.17 -3.26
CA LEU A 241 -13.36 -2.60 -2.38
C LEU A 241 -13.62 -2.21 -0.93
N HIS A 242 -14.06 -0.96 -0.67
CA HIS A 242 -14.44 -0.54 0.68
C HIS A 242 -15.62 -1.35 1.25
N GLY A 243 -16.56 -1.77 0.40
CA GLY A 243 -17.62 -2.71 0.79
C GLY A 243 -17.07 -4.06 1.25
N ILE A 244 -16.14 -4.66 0.48
CA ILE A 244 -15.46 -5.93 0.79
C ILE A 244 -14.67 -5.79 2.10
N TRP A 245 -13.84 -4.76 2.25
CA TRP A 245 -13.04 -4.53 3.45
C TRP A 245 -13.89 -4.27 4.70
N GLY A 246 -15.01 -3.56 4.54
CA GLY A 246 -15.96 -3.32 5.64
C GLY A 246 -16.59 -4.62 6.14
N VAL A 247 -17.00 -5.51 5.24
CA VAL A 247 -17.46 -6.87 5.61
C VAL A 247 -16.34 -7.63 6.31
N GLY A 248 -15.11 -7.60 5.78
CA GLY A 248 -13.94 -8.22 6.41
C GLY A 248 -13.65 -7.71 7.82
N GLN A 249 -13.88 -6.42 8.10
CA GLN A 249 -13.75 -5.88 9.47
C GLN A 249 -14.79 -6.47 10.42
N ILE A 250 -16.02 -6.66 9.97
CA ILE A 250 -17.09 -7.29 10.76
C ILE A 250 -16.77 -8.76 10.99
N SER A 251 -16.30 -9.47 9.98
CA SER A 251 -16.04 -10.90 9.98
C SER A 251 -14.97 -11.34 10.99
N ARG A 252 -14.08 -10.44 11.42
CA ARG A 252 -13.12 -10.71 12.51
C ARG A 252 -13.79 -11.12 13.82
N ARG A 253 -15.08 -10.80 13.99
CA ARG A 253 -15.86 -11.13 15.20
C ARG A 253 -17.06 -12.01 14.90
N ASP A 254 -17.45 -12.11 13.63
CA ASP A 254 -18.59 -12.88 13.17
C ASP A 254 -18.30 -13.44 11.76
N ALA A 255 -17.76 -14.64 11.71
CA ALA A 255 -17.35 -15.29 10.47
C ALA A 255 -18.49 -15.44 9.46
N SER A 256 -19.76 -15.50 9.93
CA SER A 256 -20.94 -15.63 9.05
C SER A 256 -21.13 -14.40 8.14
N ALA A 257 -20.59 -13.23 8.52
CA ALA A 257 -20.63 -12.02 7.72
C ALA A 257 -19.95 -12.17 6.34
N ASN A 258 -19.06 -13.16 6.17
CA ASN A 258 -18.36 -13.39 4.90
C ASN A 258 -19.22 -14.01 3.80
N ALA A 259 -20.33 -14.68 4.12
CA ALA A 259 -21.12 -15.41 3.14
C ALA A 259 -21.54 -14.57 1.89
N PRO A 260 -21.94 -13.30 2.02
CA PRO A 260 -22.28 -12.46 0.88
C PRO A 260 -21.10 -12.14 -0.07
N LEU A 261 -19.85 -12.36 0.36
CA LEU A 261 -18.66 -12.11 -0.47
C LEU A 261 -18.36 -13.28 -1.42
N LEU A 262 -18.82 -14.50 -1.17
CA LEU A 262 -18.49 -15.68 -1.97
C LEU A 262 -18.73 -15.51 -3.49
N PRO A 263 -19.84 -14.90 -3.95
CA PRO A 263 -20.07 -14.68 -5.38
C PRO A 263 -18.99 -13.79 -6.03
N LEU A 264 -18.37 -12.86 -5.27
CA LEU A 264 -17.37 -11.92 -5.78
C LEU A 264 -16.03 -12.60 -6.11
N LEU A 265 -15.81 -13.83 -5.68
CA LEU A 265 -14.68 -14.65 -6.14
C LEU A 265 -14.72 -14.91 -7.65
N LYS A 266 -15.87 -14.76 -8.31
CA LYS A 266 -16.08 -14.93 -9.75
C LYS A 266 -16.38 -13.62 -10.47
N ASP A 267 -16.12 -12.49 -9.83
CA ASP A 267 -16.38 -11.16 -10.38
C ASP A 267 -15.59 -10.92 -11.69
N ALA A 268 -16.15 -10.10 -12.58
CA ALA A 268 -15.47 -9.72 -13.82
C ALA A 268 -14.18 -8.92 -13.56
N ASP A 269 -14.20 -8.06 -12.51
CA ASP A 269 -13.09 -7.22 -12.10
C ASP A 269 -12.04 -8.03 -11.32
N ALA A 270 -10.80 -8.00 -11.77
CA ALA A 270 -9.71 -8.75 -11.15
C ALA A 270 -9.36 -8.24 -9.75
N GLU A 271 -9.44 -6.92 -9.50
CA GLU A 271 -9.13 -6.37 -8.19
C GLU A 271 -10.22 -6.74 -7.17
N VAL A 272 -11.47 -6.74 -7.59
CA VAL A 272 -12.59 -7.23 -6.74
C VAL A 272 -12.38 -8.70 -6.37
N ARG A 273 -11.97 -9.57 -7.32
CA ARG A 273 -11.63 -10.96 -7.01
C ARG A 273 -10.46 -11.06 -6.03
N ALA A 274 -9.37 -10.30 -6.28
CA ALA A 274 -8.17 -10.32 -5.44
C ALA A 274 -8.45 -9.89 -4.00
N GLN A 275 -9.18 -8.79 -3.81
CA GLN A 275 -9.53 -8.30 -2.48
C GLN A 275 -10.54 -9.19 -1.75
N THR A 276 -11.45 -9.82 -2.50
CA THR A 276 -12.37 -10.82 -1.94
C THR A 276 -11.61 -12.03 -1.43
N VAL A 277 -10.70 -12.58 -2.24
CA VAL A 277 -9.85 -13.70 -1.84
C VAL A 277 -9.04 -13.36 -0.59
N LYS A 278 -8.41 -12.17 -0.57
CA LYS A 278 -7.64 -11.70 0.58
C LYS A 278 -8.50 -11.69 1.85
N VAL A 279 -9.67 -11.06 1.80
CA VAL A 279 -10.55 -10.92 2.97
C VAL A 279 -11.03 -12.28 3.47
N LEU A 280 -11.41 -13.19 2.58
CA LEU A 280 -11.87 -14.52 2.95
C LEU A 280 -10.73 -15.39 3.51
N GLY A 281 -9.52 -15.27 2.96
CA GLY A 281 -8.32 -15.91 3.51
C GLY A 281 -7.95 -15.37 4.89
N ASP A 282 -7.90 -14.03 5.05
CA ASP A 282 -7.61 -13.39 6.34
C ASP A 282 -8.62 -13.75 7.45
N ALA A 283 -9.84 -14.11 7.06
CA ALA A 283 -10.89 -14.56 7.97
C ALA A 283 -10.86 -16.08 8.23
N GLY A 284 -9.98 -16.85 7.58
CA GLY A 284 -10.00 -18.32 7.65
C GLY A 284 -11.32 -18.92 7.18
N TYR A 285 -11.98 -18.30 6.17
CA TYR A 285 -13.34 -18.70 5.76
C TYR A 285 -13.32 -19.91 4.83
N ASN A 286 -13.26 -21.11 5.40
CA ASN A 286 -13.07 -22.38 4.69
C ASN A 286 -14.11 -22.68 3.60
N ALA A 287 -15.32 -22.12 3.68
CA ALA A 287 -16.31 -22.26 2.60
C ALA A 287 -15.86 -21.69 1.25
N ALA A 288 -14.83 -20.84 1.24
CA ALA A 288 -14.23 -20.29 0.02
C ALA A 288 -13.19 -21.21 -0.62
N HIS A 289 -12.66 -22.20 0.11
CA HIS A 289 -11.46 -22.98 -0.27
C HIS A 289 -11.53 -23.53 -1.70
N ALA A 290 -12.57 -24.29 -2.05
CA ALA A 290 -12.68 -24.92 -3.37
C ALA A 290 -12.62 -23.89 -4.53
N THR A 291 -13.25 -22.73 -4.35
CA THR A 291 -13.21 -21.64 -5.35
C THR A 291 -11.84 -20.97 -5.37
N VAL A 292 -11.21 -20.73 -4.21
CA VAL A 292 -9.88 -20.13 -4.11
C VAL A 292 -8.83 -21.00 -4.83
N VAL A 293 -8.91 -22.33 -4.70
CA VAL A 293 -8.04 -23.25 -5.46
C VAL A 293 -8.16 -23.03 -6.98
N THR A 294 -9.37 -22.77 -7.51
CA THR A 294 -9.53 -22.49 -8.95
C THR A 294 -8.88 -21.17 -9.36
N LEU A 295 -8.80 -20.20 -8.45
CA LEU A 295 -8.19 -18.89 -8.69
C LEU A 295 -6.65 -18.92 -8.75
N LEU A 296 -6.00 -20.02 -8.40
CA LEU A 296 -4.59 -20.25 -8.71
C LEU A 296 -4.30 -20.26 -10.23
N ARG A 297 -5.34 -20.39 -11.06
CA ARG A 297 -5.28 -20.31 -12.53
C ARG A 297 -5.93 -19.05 -13.10
N ASP A 298 -6.20 -18.04 -12.26
CA ASP A 298 -6.74 -16.77 -12.73
C ASP A 298 -5.79 -16.11 -13.74
N LYS A 299 -6.35 -15.42 -14.73
CA LYS A 299 -5.57 -14.64 -15.71
C LYS A 299 -4.72 -13.54 -15.08
N SER A 300 -5.18 -12.96 -13.97
CA SER A 300 -4.45 -11.94 -13.20
C SER A 300 -3.43 -12.58 -12.27
N ALA A 301 -2.16 -12.20 -12.41
CA ALA A 301 -1.10 -12.63 -11.50
C ALA A 301 -1.38 -12.21 -10.05
N ARG A 302 -1.97 -11.01 -9.87
CA ARG A 302 -2.37 -10.51 -8.57
C ARG A 302 -3.42 -11.40 -7.90
N VAL A 303 -4.43 -11.87 -8.65
CA VAL A 303 -5.41 -12.81 -8.12
C VAL A 303 -4.77 -14.14 -7.76
N ARG A 304 -3.87 -14.67 -8.61
CA ARG A 304 -3.14 -15.91 -8.29
C ARG A 304 -2.31 -15.79 -7.01
N ALA A 305 -1.59 -14.67 -6.84
CA ALA A 305 -0.80 -14.42 -5.63
C ALA A 305 -1.69 -14.35 -4.38
N GLN A 306 -2.79 -13.58 -4.43
CA GLN A 306 -3.72 -13.49 -3.31
C GLN A 306 -4.41 -14.84 -3.00
N ALA A 307 -4.69 -15.64 -4.03
CA ALA A 307 -5.25 -16.99 -3.84
C ALA A 307 -4.25 -17.91 -3.11
N ALA A 308 -2.98 -17.87 -3.49
CA ALA A 308 -1.94 -18.63 -2.79
C ALA A 308 -1.80 -18.17 -1.33
N ILE A 309 -1.69 -16.85 -1.07
CA ILE A 309 -1.63 -16.32 0.31
C ILE A 309 -2.88 -16.72 1.11
N ALA A 310 -4.07 -16.66 0.52
CA ALA A 310 -5.29 -17.07 1.20
C ALA A 310 -5.26 -18.56 1.58
N LEU A 311 -4.77 -19.43 0.69
CA LEU A 311 -4.65 -20.87 0.95
C LEU A 311 -3.70 -21.20 2.10
N SER A 312 -2.68 -20.38 2.37
CA SER A 312 -1.82 -20.56 3.56
C SER A 312 -2.56 -20.33 4.89
N LYS A 313 -3.77 -19.78 4.84
CA LYS A 313 -4.60 -19.41 6.01
C LYS A 313 -5.87 -20.27 6.15
N LEU A 314 -6.17 -21.10 5.13
CA LEU A 314 -7.30 -21.98 5.11
C LEU A 314 -6.89 -23.39 5.58
N ASP A 315 -7.76 -24.09 6.31
CA ASP A 315 -7.43 -25.37 6.98
C ASP A 315 -7.22 -26.54 6.01
N GLN A 316 -7.44 -26.35 4.72
CA GLN A 316 -7.34 -27.41 3.71
C GLN A 316 -6.18 -27.12 2.77
N GLY A 317 -5.35 -28.12 2.51
CA GLY A 317 -4.25 -28.01 1.60
C GLY A 317 -4.65 -27.96 0.11
N ALA A 318 -3.73 -27.43 -0.71
CA ALA A 318 -3.86 -27.36 -2.18
C ALA A 318 -2.54 -27.72 -2.89
N GLY A 319 -1.72 -28.61 -2.29
CA GLY A 319 -0.34 -28.89 -2.68
C GLY A 319 -0.12 -29.09 -4.19
N ASP A 320 -0.89 -30.00 -4.85
CA ASP A 320 -0.75 -30.24 -6.28
C ASP A 320 -1.03 -28.99 -7.15
N ALA A 321 -1.99 -28.17 -6.75
CA ALA A 321 -2.31 -26.95 -7.48
C ALA A 321 -1.25 -25.87 -7.28
N LEU A 322 -0.68 -25.77 -6.08
CA LEU A 322 0.42 -24.87 -5.77
C LEU A 322 1.72 -25.29 -6.48
N ILE A 323 2.05 -26.58 -6.50
CA ILE A 323 3.21 -27.09 -7.25
C ILE A 323 3.08 -26.76 -8.75
N ARG A 324 1.88 -26.91 -9.32
CA ARG A 324 1.64 -26.50 -10.71
C ARG A 324 1.83 -25.00 -10.91
N LEU A 325 1.29 -24.17 -10.00
CA LEU A 325 1.43 -22.71 -10.08
C LEU A 325 2.90 -22.28 -10.07
N ILE A 326 3.75 -22.87 -9.19
CA ILE A 326 5.17 -22.53 -9.14
C ILE A 326 5.92 -22.93 -10.40
N ALA A 327 5.58 -24.11 -10.97
CA ALA A 327 6.15 -24.58 -12.23
C ALA A 327 5.75 -23.68 -13.42
N GLU A 328 4.48 -23.30 -13.50
CA GLU A 328 3.97 -22.40 -14.55
C GLU A 328 4.53 -20.98 -14.41
N ASN A 329 4.70 -20.48 -13.18
CA ASN A 329 5.32 -19.18 -12.94
C ASN A 329 6.80 -19.14 -13.36
N ASN A 330 7.52 -20.22 -13.20
CA ASN A 330 8.92 -20.39 -13.62
C ASN A 330 9.81 -19.19 -13.25
N GLY A 331 9.60 -18.60 -12.06
CA GLY A 331 10.34 -17.45 -11.56
C GLY A 331 10.00 -16.09 -12.21
N ASN A 332 9.04 -16.01 -13.13
CA ASN A 332 8.72 -14.78 -13.86
C ASN A 332 8.12 -13.68 -12.97
N ASP A 333 7.26 -14.05 -12.01
CA ASP A 333 6.64 -13.11 -11.07
C ASP A 333 7.10 -13.46 -9.64
N PRO A 334 7.91 -12.58 -9.00
CA PRO A 334 8.46 -12.86 -7.68
C PRO A 334 7.39 -12.90 -6.58
N VAL A 335 6.30 -12.15 -6.71
CA VAL A 335 5.21 -12.15 -5.72
C VAL A 335 4.39 -13.44 -5.82
N VAL A 336 4.08 -13.90 -7.03
CA VAL A 336 3.42 -15.20 -7.24
C VAL A 336 4.30 -16.33 -6.71
N HIS A 337 5.60 -16.28 -7.00
CA HIS A 337 6.57 -17.28 -6.51
C HIS A 337 6.59 -17.32 -4.98
N HIS A 338 6.77 -16.17 -4.33
CA HIS A 338 6.75 -16.05 -2.87
C HIS A 338 5.43 -16.56 -2.26
N ALA A 339 4.30 -16.08 -2.77
CA ALA A 339 2.98 -16.46 -2.28
C ALA A 339 2.74 -17.97 -2.35
N THR A 340 3.23 -18.60 -3.43
CA THR A 340 3.08 -20.04 -3.61
C THR A 340 3.94 -20.83 -2.62
N ILE A 341 5.18 -20.39 -2.36
CA ILE A 341 6.05 -21.02 -1.35
C ILE A 341 5.45 -20.86 0.06
N LEU A 342 4.88 -19.69 0.36
CA LEU A 342 4.24 -19.43 1.66
C LEU A 342 3.07 -20.38 1.92
N ALA A 343 2.40 -20.85 0.87
CA ALA A 343 1.23 -21.71 0.95
C ALA A 343 1.55 -23.22 0.94
N LEU A 344 2.76 -23.62 0.53
CA LEU A 344 3.26 -25.00 0.55
C LEU A 344 3.76 -25.41 1.94
#